data_fa145578993c12fcf01cf195dadf3e7b
#
_entry.id   fa145578993c12fcf01cf195dadf3e7b
#
_cell.length_a   1.000
_cell.length_b   1.000
_cell.length_c   1.000
_cell.angle_alpha   90.00
_cell.angle_beta   90.00
_cell.angle_gamma   90.00
#
_symmetry.space_group_name_H-M   'P 1'
#
loop_
_entity.id
_entity.type
_entity.pdbx_description
1 polymer ?
#
loop_
_entity_poly.entity_id
_entity_poly.type
_entity_poly.pdbx_seq_one_letter_code
_entity_poly.pdbx_strand_id
1 'polypeptide(L)'
;MQPIRNFVILAVGVALLFSIPAYLFVAERPSPESEPVRVLMKYLKAVYARDYRQAYRLISAQDRRLKKEDVYVRERGAFSGFTLEVGRKLSEFIEIRPVKTDFKDDRGRIKLSLKLPDANSLSELLLNWDEDRLNALPRTEQKRILTSLDQLKRKNGLTMIQGEEEFTMAKEDRVWRVYLDWAAGVRVNFAATVPPEDGLEARPTIKETVARSGELFQIAYRVKNLSAKKISARIVHRVEPKSVAQHLDLVECALLLPVRMLPGEEKEYASTYLLQGELPDDAKELSVTYEFKVEH
;
A
#
# COMPACT_ATOMS: atom_id res chain seq x y z
N MET A 1 -1.72 -24.65 3.19
CA MET A 1 -2.30 -23.70 4.14
C MET A 1 -1.72 -22.33 3.83
N GLN A 2 -2.34 -21.57 2.93
CA GLN A 2 -1.82 -20.26 2.47
C GLN A 2 -2.91 -19.22 2.15
N PRO A 3 -3.99 -19.03 2.90
CA PRO A 3 -4.95 -17.98 2.54
C PRO A 3 -4.95 -16.75 3.46
N ILE A 4 -4.14 -16.67 4.52
CA ILE A 4 -4.22 -15.59 5.50
C ILE A 4 -3.41 -14.36 5.08
N ARG A 5 -2.47 -14.50 4.13
CA ARG A 5 -1.41 -13.53 3.83
C ARG A 5 -1.88 -12.23 3.18
N ASN A 6 -2.85 -12.28 2.28
CA ASN A 6 -3.34 -11.08 1.57
C ASN A 6 -4.37 -10.28 2.38
N PHE A 7 -4.91 -10.90 3.43
CA PHE A 7 -5.96 -10.33 4.26
C PHE A 7 -5.42 -9.37 5.33
N VAL A 8 -4.27 -9.71 5.91
CA VAL A 8 -3.58 -8.85 6.90
C VAL A 8 -3.19 -7.51 6.27
N ILE A 9 -2.83 -7.50 4.98
CA ILE A 9 -2.46 -6.29 4.25
C ILE A 9 -3.66 -5.34 4.08
N LEU A 10 -4.88 -5.86 3.91
CA LEU A 10 -6.09 -5.02 3.83
C LEU A 10 -6.43 -4.43 5.22
N ALA A 11 -6.28 -5.23 6.28
CA ALA A 11 -6.56 -4.82 7.65
C ALA A 11 -5.51 -3.85 8.21
N VAL A 12 -4.22 -4.08 7.92
CA VAL A 12 -3.10 -3.25 8.39
C VAL A 12 -3.07 -1.90 7.66
N GLY A 13 -3.42 -1.86 6.36
CA GLY A 13 -3.54 -0.59 5.63
C GLY A 13 -4.63 0.33 6.18
N VAL A 14 -5.63 -0.21 6.86
CA VAL A 14 -6.71 0.54 7.51
C VAL A 14 -6.33 0.97 8.95
N ALA A 15 -5.53 0.18 9.68
CA ALA A 15 -5.23 0.43 11.09
C ALA A 15 -4.16 1.51 11.34
N LEU A 16 -3.32 1.84 10.34
CA LEU A 16 -2.18 2.76 10.50
C LEU A 16 -2.49 4.23 10.20
N LEU A 17 -3.76 4.57 9.95
CA LEU A 17 -4.18 5.95 9.72
C LEU A 17 -4.54 6.71 11.02
N PHE A 18 -4.37 6.13 12.21
CA PHE A 18 -4.93 6.68 13.45
C PHE A 18 -3.88 7.03 14.51
N SER A 19 -3.13 8.09 14.32
CA SER A 19 -2.36 8.65 15.44
C SER A 19 -2.09 10.14 15.29
N ILE A 20 -3.04 11.01 15.73
CA ILE A 20 -2.76 12.42 16.13
C ILE A 20 -3.87 12.92 17.09
N PRO A 21 -3.53 13.69 18.17
CA PRO A 21 -4.48 14.16 19.16
C PRO A 21 -5.34 15.35 18.70
N ALA A 22 -6.57 15.39 19.19
CA ALA A 22 -7.60 16.38 18.87
C ALA A 22 -7.36 17.75 19.53
N TYR A 23 -7.41 18.83 18.73
CA TYR A 23 -7.65 20.19 19.21
C TYR A 23 -8.94 20.76 18.60
N LEU A 24 -9.82 21.24 19.46
CA LEU A 24 -11.09 21.88 19.12
C LEU A 24 -10.88 23.31 18.62
N PHE A 25 -11.26 23.58 17.38
CA PHE A 25 -11.55 24.94 16.90
C PHE A 25 -12.86 24.91 16.10
N VAL A 26 -13.72 25.90 16.39
CA VAL A 26 -14.96 26.12 15.63
C VAL A 26 -14.58 26.76 14.29
N ALA A 27 -14.72 26.02 13.22
CA ALA A 27 -14.53 26.49 11.85
C ALA A 27 -15.80 26.19 11.03
N GLU A 28 -16.13 27.06 10.10
CA GLU A 28 -17.23 26.87 9.15
C GLU A 28 -17.16 25.49 8.51
N ARG A 29 -18.32 24.80 8.46
CA ARG A 29 -18.38 23.48 7.82
C ARG A 29 -18.06 23.62 6.34
N PRO A 30 -16.98 23.00 5.85
CA PRO A 30 -16.60 23.11 4.45
C PRO A 30 -17.69 22.50 3.54
N SER A 31 -17.95 23.17 2.43
CA SER A 31 -18.84 22.63 1.42
C SER A 31 -18.24 21.36 0.81
N PRO A 32 -18.97 20.23 0.77
CA PRO A 32 -18.52 18.99 0.12
C PRO A 32 -18.34 19.15 -1.41
N GLU A 33 -18.77 20.27 -1.97
CA GLU A 33 -18.74 20.55 -3.41
C GLU A 33 -17.44 21.25 -3.87
N SER A 34 -16.59 21.73 -2.94
CA SER A 34 -15.34 22.39 -3.36
C SER A 34 -14.44 21.44 -4.17
N GLU A 35 -13.83 21.97 -5.23
CA GLU A 35 -13.00 21.17 -6.15
C GLU A 35 -11.89 20.38 -5.43
N PRO A 36 -11.09 20.96 -4.51
CA PRO A 36 -10.04 20.20 -3.80
C PRO A 36 -10.60 19.07 -2.94
N VAL A 37 -11.77 19.25 -2.31
CA VAL A 37 -12.42 18.17 -1.54
C VAL A 37 -12.84 17.03 -2.47
N ARG A 38 -13.43 17.35 -3.65
CA ARG A 38 -13.79 16.31 -4.63
C ARG A 38 -12.58 15.52 -5.15
N VAL A 39 -11.46 16.20 -5.39
CA VAL A 39 -10.21 15.55 -5.81
C VAL A 39 -9.69 14.61 -4.73
N LEU A 40 -9.66 15.07 -3.46
CA LEU A 40 -9.23 14.25 -2.33
C LEU A 40 -10.15 13.03 -2.14
N MET A 41 -11.46 13.21 -2.21
CA MET A 41 -12.42 12.09 -2.11
C MET A 41 -12.21 11.05 -3.22
N LYS A 42 -11.94 11.50 -4.46
CA LYS A 42 -11.61 10.58 -5.58
C LYS A 42 -10.32 9.82 -5.31
N TYR A 43 -9.29 10.52 -4.80
CA TYR A 43 -8.02 9.91 -4.44
C TYR A 43 -8.21 8.82 -3.38
N LEU A 44 -8.88 9.14 -2.28
CA LEU A 44 -9.12 8.19 -1.20
C LEU A 44 -9.92 6.97 -1.66
N LYS A 45 -11.00 7.18 -2.42
CA LYS A 45 -11.75 6.04 -2.99
C LYS A 45 -10.89 5.15 -3.88
N ALA A 46 -9.99 5.74 -4.68
CA ALA A 46 -9.06 4.98 -5.50
C ALA A 46 -8.04 4.21 -4.65
N VAL A 47 -7.50 4.83 -3.58
CA VAL A 47 -6.59 4.17 -2.64
C VAL A 47 -7.28 2.98 -1.96
N TYR A 48 -8.48 3.16 -1.45
CA TYR A 48 -9.24 2.08 -0.80
C TYR A 48 -9.67 0.96 -1.74
N ALA A 49 -9.93 1.30 -3.02
CA ALA A 49 -10.18 0.30 -4.07
C ALA A 49 -8.90 -0.42 -4.52
N ARG A 50 -7.73 -0.02 -4.04
CA ARG A 50 -6.41 -0.39 -4.58
C ARG A 50 -6.26 -0.11 -6.08
N ASP A 51 -7.01 0.87 -6.60
CA ASP A 51 -6.83 1.44 -7.93
C ASP A 51 -5.73 2.50 -7.90
N TYR A 52 -4.51 2.05 -7.63
CA TYR A 52 -3.37 2.95 -7.44
C TYR A 52 -2.97 3.68 -8.73
N ARG A 53 -3.33 3.16 -9.90
CA ARG A 53 -3.17 3.91 -11.16
C ARG A 53 -4.05 5.15 -11.19
N GLN A 54 -5.31 5.04 -10.76
CA GLN A 54 -6.21 6.18 -10.65
C GLN A 54 -5.76 7.13 -9.54
N ALA A 55 -5.36 6.61 -8.38
CA ALA A 55 -4.84 7.42 -7.27
C ALA A 55 -3.61 8.24 -7.71
N TYR A 56 -2.65 7.61 -8.41
CA TYR A 56 -1.43 8.28 -8.87
C TYR A 56 -1.69 9.50 -9.75
N ARG A 57 -2.71 9.45 -10.62
CA ARG A 57 -3.09 10.58 -11.47
C ARG A 57 -3.58 11.80 -10.70
N LEU A 58 -3.99 11.63 -9.46
CA LEU A 58 -4.48 12.68 -8.56
C LEU A 58 -3.40 13.24 -7.65
N ILE A 59 -2.20 12.66 -7.65
CA ILE A 59 -1.03 13.11 -6.88
C ILE A 59 -0.36 14.30 -7.58
N SER A 60 0.29 15.17 -6.81
CA SER A 60 1.02 16.35 -7.28
C SER A 60 2.10 15.99 -8.29
N ALA A 61 2.39 16.87 -9.24
CA ALA A 61 3.48 16.69 -10.20
C ALA A 61 4.84 16.69 -9.48
N GLN A 62 4.95 17.44 -8.37
CA GLN A 62 6.15 17.46 -7.54
C GLN A 62 6.45 16.07 -6.98
N ASP A 63 5.46 15.40 -6.40
CA ASP A 63 5.61 14.04 -5.88
C ASP A 63 5.86 13.02 -7.00
N ARG A 64 5.14 13.11 -8.11
CA ARG A 64 5.31 12.19 -9.24
C ARG A 64 6.69 12.25 -9.91
N ARG A 65 7.45 13.35 -9.73
CA ARG A 65 8.86 13.42 -10.16
C ARG A 65 9.78 12.56 -9.30
N LEU A 66 9.41 12.36 -8.04
CA LEU A 66 10.21 11.59 -7.06
C LEU A 66 9.88 10.09 -7.10
N LYS A 67 8.64 9.73 -7.39
CA LYS A 67 8.18 8.33 -7.46
C LYS A 67 7.36 8.11 -8.73
N LYS A 68 7.82 7.23 -9.61
CA LYS A 68 7.14 6.89 -10.87
C LYS A 68 5.88 6.05 -10.63
N GLU A 69 4.94 6.08 -11.60
CA GLU A 69 3.67 5.36 -11.50
C GLU A 69 3.85 3.85 -11.30
N ASP A 70 4.75 3.22 -12.06
CA ASP A 70 5.01 1.79 -11.97
C ASP A 70 5.58 1.36 -10.61
N VAL A 71 6.44 2.20 -10.01
CA VAL A 71 6.95 2.01 -8.65
C VAL A 71 5.82 2.14 -7.64
N TYR A 72 5.05 3.25 -7.69
CA TYR A 72 3.93 3.50 -6.78
C TYR A 72 2.88 2.38 -6.82
N VAL A 73 2.49 1.96 -8.02
CA VAL A 73 1.50 0.90 -8.23
C VAL A 73 1.99 -0.43 -7.68
N ARG A 74 3.27 -0.77 -7.91
CA ARG A 74 3.86 -2.04 -7.50
C ARG A 74 4.07 -2.12 -5.99
N GLU A 75 4.61 -1.07 -5.39
CA GLU A 75 4.87 -1.02 -3.94
C GLU A 75 3.59 -1.02 -3.09
N ARG A 76 2.46 -0.65 -3.67
CA ARG A 76 1.17 -0.62 -2.98
C ARG A 76 0.34 -1.90 -3.19
N GLY A 77 0.76 -2.80 -4.07
CA GLY A 77 0.03 -4.01 -4.39
C GLY A 77 -1.34 -3.70 -5.02
N ALA A 78 -1.32 -3.04 -6.19
CA ALA A 78 -2.53 -2.71 -6.92
C ALA A 78 -3.30 -3.95 -7.32
N PHE A 79 -4.63 -3.88 -7.21
CA PHE A 79 -5.51 -4.92 -7.74
C PHE A 79 -5.67 -4.81 -9.26
N SER A 80 -5.96 -5.95 -9.88
CA SER A 80 -6.24 -6.06 -11.31
C SER A 80 -7.51 -6.87 -11.59
N GLY A 81 -8.00 -6.83 -12.82
CA GLY A 81 -9.14 -7.64 -13.25
C GLY A 81 -10.37 -7.50 -12.38
N PHE A 82 -11.04 -8.60 -12.08
CA PHE A 82 -12.25 -8.61 -11.27
C PHE A 82 -12.00 -8.24 -9.81
N THR A 83 -10.82 -8.53 -9.27
CA THR A 83 -10.46 -8.10 -7.91
C THR A 83 -10.50 -6.57 -7.78
N LEU A 84 -10.09 -5.84 -8.81
CA LEU A 84 -10.21 -4.38 -8.83
C LEU A 84 -11.66 -3.91 -8.84
N GLU A 85 -12.55 -4.61 -9.57
CA GLU A 85 -13.99 -4.30 -9.57
C GLU A 85 -14.58 -4.49 -8.16
N VAL A 86 -14.23 -5.57 -7.49
CA VAL A 86 -14.61 -5.83 -6.09
C VAL A 86 -14.07 -4.72 -5.18
N GLY A 87 -12.80 -4.34 -5.32
CA GLY A 87 -12.19 -3.25 -4.55
C GLY A 87 -12.91 -1.92 -4.74
N ARG A 88 -13.28 -1.57 -5.98
CA ARG A 88 -14.08 -0.38 -6.27
C ARG A 88 -15.45 -0.45 -5.62
N LYS A 89 -16.09 -1.62 -5.64
CA LYS A 89 -17.37 -1.83 -4.98
C LYS A 89 -17.28 -1.69 -3.47
N LEU A 90 -16.24 -2.23 -2.85
CA LEU A 90 -15.97 -2.07 -1.43
C LEU A 90 -15.67 -0.61 -1.05
N SER A 91 -15.01 0.15 -1.93
CA SER A 91 -14.75 1.57 -1.68
C SER A 91 -16.03 2.43 -1.62
N GLU A 92 -17.17 1.93 -2.11
CA GLU A 92 -18.46 2.60 -1.99
C GLU A 92 -19.04 2.57 -0.56
N PHE A 93 -18.55 1.67 0.32
CA PHE A 93 -18.98 1.62 1.72
C PHE A 93 -18.32 2.70 2.57
N ILE A 94 -17.30 3.37 2.06
CA ILE A 94 -16.54 4.37 2.79
C ILE A 94 -17.29 5.68 2.78
N GLU A 95 -17.56 6.22 3.98
CA GLU A 95 -18.09 7.56 4.14
C GLU A 95 -16.92 8.54 4.38
N ILE A 96 -16.84 9.56 3.55
CA ILE A 96 -15.81 10.61 3.64
C ILE A 96 -16.53 11.94 3.84
N ARG A 97 -16.26 12.64 4.95
CA ARG A 97 -16.89 13.92 5.26
C ARG A 97 -15.83 14.97 5.58
N PRO A 98 -15.83 16.12 4.92
CA PRO A 98 -14.93 17.22 5.28
C PRO A 98 -15.33 17.77 6.65
N VAL A 99 -14.32 17.94 7.52
CA VAL A 99 -14.47 18.51 8.87
C VAL A 99 -13.97 19.96 8.90
N LYS A 100 -12.79 20.19 8.30
CA LYS A 100 -12.15 21.50 8.22
C LYS A 100 -11.37 21.62 6.93
N THR A 101 -11.40 22.81 6.35
CA THR A 101 -10.55 23.16 5.21
C THR A 101 -9.82 24.47 5.51
N ASP A 102 -8.55 24.54 5.14
CA ASP A 102 -7.70 25.72 5.28
C ASP A 102 -6.90 25.84 3.97
N PHE A 103 -7.20 26.85 3.18
CA PHE A 103 -6.55 27.09 1.90
C PHE A 103 -5.89 28.48 1.92
N LYS A 104 -4.62 28.47 1.50
CA LYS A 104 -3.86 29.69 1.29
C LYS A 104 -3.14 29.58 -0.05
N ASP A 105 -3.50 30.48 -0.97
CA ASP A 105 -2.96 30.49 -2.34
C ASP A 105 -3.10 29.13 -3.05
N ASP A 106 -1.97 28.54 -3.45
CA ASP A 106 -1.91 27.26 -4.17
C ASP A 106 -1.65 26.06 -3.23
N ARG A 107 -1.82 26.20 -1.93
CA ARG A 107 -1.70 25.15 -0.91
C ARG A 107 -2.94 25.12 -0.03
N GLY A 108 -3.26 23.94 0.48
CA GLY A 108 -4.34 23.80 1.44
C GLY A 108 -4.28 22.53 2.23
N ARG A 109 -4.96 22.52 3.37
CA ARG A 109 -5.15 21.35 4.21
C ARG A 109 -6.62 21.04 4.34
N ILE A 110 -6.94 19.77 4.28
CA ILE A 110 -8.31 19.28 4.43
C ILE A 110 -8.28 18.21 5.51
N LYS A 111 -8.99 18.47 6.59
CA LYS A 111 -9.27 17.48 7.62
C LYS A 111 -10.58 16.79 7.28
N LEU A 112 -10.55 15.46 7.22
CA LEU A 112 -11.68 14.61 6.91
C LEU A 112 -12.05 13.73 8.11
N SER A 113 -13.33 13.46 8.28
CA SER A 113 -13.83 12.33 9.04
C SER A 113 -14.07 11.18 8.08
N LEU A 114 -13.49 10.03 8.39
CA LEU A 114 -13.57 8.82 7.61
C LEU A 114 -14.33 7.76 8.41
N LYS A 115 -15.34 7.13 7.80
CA LYS A 115 -15.94 5.90 8.32
C LYS A 115 -15.62 4.76 7.38
N LEU A 116 -14.99 3.75 7.91
CA LEU A 116 -14.49 2.59 7.19
C LEU A 116 -15.17 1.33 7.72
N PRO A 117 -15.47 0.34 6.85
CA PRO A 117 -15.87 -0.97 7.33
C PRO A 117 -14.79 -1.56 8.25
N ASP A 118 -15.21 -2.09 9.40
CA ASP A 118 -14.32 -2.84 10.27
C ASP A 118 -13.80 -4.08 9.54
N ALA A 119 -12.49 -4.30 9.64
CA ALA A 119 -11.82 -5.43 8.99
C ALA A 119 -12.41 -6.79 9.41
N ASN A 120 -12.82 -6.93 10.68
CA ASN A 120 -13.43 -8.15 11.15
C ASN A 120 -14.80 -8.42 10.50
N SER A 121 -15.61 -7.39 10.29
CA SER A 121 -16.91 -7.53 9.60
C SER A 121 -16.78 -7.84 8.11
N LEU A 122 -15.64 -7.50 7.49
CA LEU A 122 -15.31 -7.89 6.13
C LEU A 122 -14.66 -9.27 6.05
N SER A 123 -13.99 -9.72 7.13
CA SER A 123 -13.22 -10.96 7.12
C SER A 123 -14.07 -12.17 6.80
N GLU A 124 -15.26 -12.30 7.37
CA GLU A 124 -16.18 -13.39 7.08
C GLU A 124 -16.61 -13.43 5.61
N LEU A 125 -16.72 -12.26 4.98
CA LEU A 125 -17.12 -12.12 3.59
C LEU A 125 -15.99 -12.45 2.62
N LEU A 126 -14.73 -12.17 3.04
CA LEU A 126 -13.55 -12.20 2.18
C LEU A 126 -12.60 -13.37 2.48
N LEU A 127 -12.90 -14.22 3.48
CA LEU A 127 -12.06 -15.32 3.98
C LEU A 127 -11.50 -16.26 2.90
N ASN A 128 -12.13 -16.31 1.73
CA ASN A 128 -11.75 -17.19 0.63
C ASN A 128 -11.38 -16.42 -0.66
N TRP A 129 -11.18 -15.10 -0.56
CA TRP A 129 -10.95 -14.26 -1.73
C TRP A 129 -9.48 -13.84 -1.81
N ASP A 130 -8.69 -14.58 -2.56
CA ASP A 130 -7.40 -14.13 -3.06
C ASP A 130 -7.56 -13.56 -4.49
N GLU A 131 -6.58 -12.80 -4.95
CA GLU A 131 -6.64 -12.13 -6.25
C GLU A 131 -6.75 -13.11 -7.42
N ASP A 132 -5.92 -14.17 -7.41
CA ASP A 132 -5.87 -15.14 -8.49
C ASP A 132 -7.20 -15.90 -8.58
N ARG A 133 -7.74 -16.30 -7.44
CA ARG A 133 -9.02 -17.01 -7.36
C ARG A 133 -10.18 -16.12 -7.81
N LEU A 134 -10.25 -14.87 -7.38
CA LEU A 134 -11.29 -13.92 -7.80
C LEU A 134 -11.25 -13.67 -9.30
N ASN A 135 -10.04 -13.45 -9.85
CA ASN A 135 -9.87 -13.18 -11.26
C ASN A 135 -10.17 -14.40 -12.15
N ALA A 136 -10.06 -15.63 -11.60
CA ALA A 136 -10.38 -16.88 -12.29
C ALA A 136 -11.87 -17.25 -12.27
N LEU A 137 -12.72 -16.54 -11.50
CA LEU A 137 -14.13 -16.86 -11.37
C LEU A 137 -14.90 -16.68 -12.69
N PRO A 138 -15.87 -17.57 -13.00
CA PRO A 138 -16.80 -17.39 -14.11
C PRO A 138 -17.61 -16.09 -13.96
N ARG A 139 -18.01 -15.46 -15.07
CA ARG A 139 -18.77 -14.19 -15.06
C ARG A 139 -20.07 -14.24 -14.24
N THR A 140 -20.73 -15.37 -14.20
CA THR A 140 -21.94 -15.59 -13.38
C THR A 140 -21.66 -15.44 -11.90
N GLU A 141 -20.56 -16.01 -11.40
CA GLU A 141 -20.10 -15.90 -10.01
C GLU A 141 -19.64 -14.47 -9.70
N GLN A 142 -18.89 -13.84 -10.61
CA GLN A 142 -18.49 -12.44 -10.48
C GLN A 142 -19.69 -11.53 -10.28
N LYS A 143 -20.73 -11.68 -11.12
CA LYS A 143 -21.96 -10.90 -11.01
C LYS A 143 -22.69 -11.16 -9.69
N ARG A 144 -22.72 -12.41 -9.22
CA ARG A 144 -23.32 -12.79 -7.93
C ARG A 144 -22.62 -12.09 -6.76
N ILE A 145 -21.28 -12.05 -6.76
CA ILE A 145 -20.50 -11.36 -5.73
C ILE A 145 -20.84 -9.86 -5.70
N LEU A 146 -20.81 -9.18 -6.85
CA LEU A 146 -21.13 -7.75 -6.90
C LEU A 146 -22.56 -7.47 -6.43
N THR A 147 -23.53 -8.31 -6.81
CA THR A 147 -24.93 -8.19 -6.36
C THR A 147 -25.03 -8.37 -4.83
N SER A 148 -24.29 -9.33 -4.26
CA SER A 148 -24.27 -9.55 -2.81
C SER A 148 -23.68 -8.34 -2.05
N LEU A 149 -22.64 -7.72 -2.58
CA LEU A 149 -22.07 -6.48 -2.03
C LEU A 149 -23.09 -5.32 -2.08
N ASP A 150 -23.86 -5.19 -3.19
CA ASP A 150 -24.91 -4.19 -3.28
C ASP A 150 -26.04 -4.41 -2.25
N GLN A 151 -26.41 -5.66 -2.01
CA GLN A 151 -27.39 -6.01 -0.99
C GLN A 151 -26.88 -5.71 0.42
N LEU A 152 -25.61 -6.03 0.70
CA LEU A 152 -24.96 -5.75 1.98
C LEU A 152 -24.93 -4.23 2.25
N LYS A 153 -24.58 -3.44 1.26
CA LYS A 153 -24.57 -1.98 1.34
C LYS A 153 -25.95 -1.42 1.68
N ARG A 154 -27.00 -1.90 1.01
CA ARG A 154 -28.39 -1.46 1.27
C ARG A 154 -28.87 -1.80 2.68
N LYS A 155 -28.37 -2.89 3.26
CA LYS A 155 -28.76 -3.33 4.62
C LYS A 155 -27.97 -2.64 5.73
N ASN A 156 -26.96 -1.80 5.41
CA ASN A 156 -26.01 -1.25 6.37
C ASN A 156 -25.42 -2.32 7.31
N GLY A 157 -25.17 -3.50 6.77
CA GLY A 157 -24.82 -4.70 7.55
C GLY A 157 -23.36 -4.79 8.01
N LEU A 158 -22.56 -3.73 7.85
CA LEU A 158 -21.18 -3.71 8.28
C LEU A 158 -20.98 -2.85 9.52
N THR A 159 -20.22 -3.35 10.47
CA THR A 159 -19.67 -2.54 11.55
C THR A 159 -18.68 -1.53 10.95
N MET A 160 -18.81 -0.26 11.36
CA MET A 160 -17.98 0.82 10.85
C MET A 160 -17.08 1.36 11.95
N ILE A 161 -15.81 1.58 11.64
CA ILE A 161 -14.88 2.35 12.46
C ILE A 161 -14.77 3.77 11.94
N GLN A 162 -14.58 4.73 12.84
CA GLN A 162 -14.47 6.14 12.49
C GLN A 162 -13.14 6.72 12.96
N GLY A 163 -12.54 7.57 12.12
CA GLY A 163 -11.34 8.33 12.44
C GLY A 163 -11.30 9.65 11.71
N GLU A 164 -10.32 10.45 12.05
CA GLU A 164 -10.07 11.73 11.38
C GLU A 164 -8.64 11.74 10.84
N GLU A 165 -8.47 12.34 9.67
CA GLU A 165 -7.18 12.43 9.00
C GLU A 165 -7.06 13.78 8.28
N GLU A 166 -5.84 14.33 8.23
CA GLU A 166 -5.53 15.58 7.56
C GLU A 166 -4.68 15.32 6.32
N PHE A 167 -5.09 15.93 5.20
CA PHE A 167 -4.42 15.83 3.91
C PHE A 167 -3.97 17.20 3.42
N THR A 168 -2.80 17.24 2.79
CA THR A 168 -2.31 18.42 2.11
C THR A 168 -2.68 18.38 0.63
N MET A 169 -3.12 19.53 0.13
CA MET A 169 -3.45 19.72 -1.29
C MET A 169 -2.51 20.77 -1.90
N ALA A 170 -2.18 20.59 -3.16
CA ALA A 170 -1.44 21.57 -3.96
C ALA A 170 -2.22 21.90 -5.22
N LYS A 171 -2.24 23.17 -5.62
CA LYS A 171 -2.80 23.61 -6.88
C LYS A 171 -1.67 23.79 -7.90
N GLU A 172 -1.73 23.05 -8.98
CA GLU A 172 -0.74 23.04 -10.06
C GLU A 172 -1.49 23.26 -11.38
N ASP A 173 -1.07 24.24 -12.17
CA ASP A 173 -1.71 24.58 -13.45
C ASP A 173 -3.24 24.75 -13.34
N ARG A 174 -3.70 25.42 -12.28
CA ARG A 174 -5.12 25.63 -11.90
C ARG A 174 -5.88 24.35 -11.49
N VAL A 175 -5.20 23.20 -11.36
CA VAL A 175 -5.81 21.92 -10.96
C VAL A 175 -5.33 21.52 -9.58
N TRP A 176 -6.26 21.19 -8.68
CA TRP A 176 -5.94 20.68 -7.38
C TRP A 176 -5.45 19.24 -7.43
N ARG A 177 -4.42 18.93 -6.64
CA ARG A 177 -3.77 17.62 -6.50
C ARG A 177 -3.54 17.29 -5.03
N VAL A 178 -3.49 15.99 -4.71
CA VAL A 178 -3.06 15.55 -3.38
C VAL A 178 -1.54 15.67 -3.30
N TYR A 179 -1.06 16.32 -2.26
CA TYR A 179 0.36 16.51 -2.01
C TYR A 179 0.82 15.57 -0.91
N LEU A 180 1.65 14.60 -1.24
CA LEU A 180 2.15 13.57 -0.34
C LEU A 180 3.47 13.93 0.30
N ASP A 181 4.12 15.00 -0.20
CA ASP A 181 5.39 15.52 0.32
C ASP A 181 6.52 14.47 0.35
N TRP A 182 6.63 13.69 -0.70
CA TRP A 182 7.72 12.70 -0.79
C TRP A 182 9.11 13.33 -0.77
N ALA A 183 9.23 14.64 -0.99
CA ALA A 183 10.49 15.35 -0.87
C ALA A 183 11.05 15.33 0.57
N ALA A 184 10.17 15.23 1.58
CA ALA A 184 10.55 15.07 2.99
C ALA A 184 10.76 13.60 3.39
N GLY A 185 10.68 12.67 2.43
CA GLY A 185 10.87 11.24 2.66
C GLY A 185 12.33 10.81 2.55
N VAL A 186 12.54 9.53 2.84
CA VAL A 186 13.82 8.84 2.71
C VAL A 186 13.80 7.98 1.44
N ARG A 187 14.88 8.02 0.68
CA ARG A 187 15.10 7.11 -0.44
C ARG A 187 15.46 5.72 0.09
N VAL A 188 14.73 4.71 -0.35
CA VAL A 188 14.96 3.31 0.02
C VAL A 188 15.44 2.56 -1.20
N ASN A 189 16.68 2.04 -1.13
CA ASN A 189 17.27 1.22 -2.18
C ASN A 189 17.12 -0.26 -1.83
N PHE A 190 16.88 -1.09 -2.84
CA PHE A 190 16.70 -2.52 -2.68
C PHE A 190 17.74 -3.29 -3.49
N ALA A 191 18.35 -4.29 -2.85
CA ALA A 191 19.29 -5.19 -3.47
C ALA A 191 19.05 -6.64 -3.07
N ALA A 192 19.53 -7.56 -3.89
CA ALA A 192 19.66 -8.97 -3.57
C ALA A 192 21.07 -9.42 -3.91
N THR A 193 21.65 -10.25 -3.08
CA THR A 193 22.95 -10.88 -3.32
C THR A 193 22.83 -12.39 -3.24
N VAL A 194 23.42 -13.07 -4.21
CA VAL A 194 23.50 -14.53 -4.30
C VAL A 194 24.91 -14.86 -4.73
N PRO A 195 25.62 -15.81 -4.08
CA PRO A 195 26.90 -16.29 -4.58
C PRO A 195 26.74 -16.87 -5.99
N PRO A 196 27.62 -16.53 -6.96
CA PRO A 196 27.48 -16.96 -8.35
C PRO A 196 27.44 -18.48 -8.55
N GLU A 197 28.11 -19.22 -7.68
CA GLU A 197 28.21 -20.70 -7.70
C GLU A 197 26.94 -21.41 -7.27
N ASP A 198 26.01 -20.73 -6.61
CA ASP A 198 24.82 -21.36 -5.99
C ASP A 198 23.70 -21.70 -6.98
N GLY A 199 23.82 -21.27 -8.23
CA GLY A 199 22.82 -21.56 -9.26
C GLY A 199 21.44 -20.95 -8.96
N LEU A 200 21.39 -19.91 -8.16
CA LEU A 200 20.20 -19.14 -7.80
C LEU A 200 20.32 -17.72 -8.33
N GLU A 201 19.27 -17.17 -8.90
CA GLU A 201 19.15 -15.75 -9.23
C GLU A 201 18.11 -15.10 -8.34
N ALA A 202 18.43 -13.94 -7.76
CA ALA A 202 17.48 -13.15 -6.99
C ALA A 202 17.61 -11.67 -7.34
N ARG A 203 16.46 -10.99 -7.52
CA ARG A 203 16.46 -9.55 -7.81
C ARG A 203 15.20 -8.88 -7.26
N PRO A 204 15.29 -7.64 -6.76
CA PRO A 204 14.13 -6.87 -6.38
C PRO A 204 13.31 -6.50 -7.63
N THR A 205 11.99 -6.41 -7.48
CA THR A 205 11.07 -6.00 -8.56
C THR A 205 11.07 -4.50 -8.81
N ILE A 206 11.45 -3.71 -7.82
CA ILE A 206 11.79 -2.29 -7.91
C ILE A 206 13.17 -2.08 -7.26
N LYS A 207 13.98 -1.18 -7.81
CA LYS A 207 15.33 -0.92 -7.30
C LYS A 207 15.35 0.13 -6.21
N GLU A 208 14.43 1.09 -6.27
CA GLU A 208 14.35 2.19 -5.32
C GLU A 208 12.91 2.70 -5.18
N THR A 209 12.62 3.26 -4.03
CA THR A 209 11.41 4.07 -3.79
C THR A 209 11.74 5.23 -2.86
N VAL A 210 10.77 6.13 -2.66
CA VAL A 210 10.82 7.15 -1.60
C VAL A 210 9.66 6.89 -0.66
N ALA A 211 9.93 6.83 0.64
CA ALA A 211 8.91 6.63 1.65
C ALA A 211 9.00 7.68 2.75
N ARG A 212 7.85 8.09 3.29
CA ARG A 212 7.75 8.97 4.45
C ARG A 212 7.50 8.17 5.72
N SER A 213 7.78 8.80 6.86
CA SER A 213 7.34 8.26 8.15
C SER A 213 5.83 8.05 8.16
N GLY A 214 5.38 6.90 8.67
CA GLY A 214 3.99 6.43 8.65
C GLY A 214 3.58 5.75 7.33
N GLU A 215 4.45 5.67 6.33
CA GLU A 215 4.12 5.09 5.03
C GLU A 215 4.46 3.60 4.97
N LEU A 216 3.45 2.79 4.61
CA LEU A 216 3.63 1.38 4.26
C LEU A 216 4.00 1.24 2.79
N PHE A 217 4.98 0.40 2.50
CA PHE A 217 5.32 0.03 1.13
C PHE A 217 5.73 -1.44 1.04
N GLN A 218 5.49 -2.04 -0.11
CA GLN A 218 5.78 -3.44 -0.38
C GLN A 218 6.86 -3.56 -1.45
N ILE A 219 7.77 -4.48 -1.27
CA ILE A 219 8.75 -4.91 -2.27
C ILE A 219 8.61 -6.41 -2.49
N ALA A 220 8.71 -6.86 -3.73
CA ALA A 220 8.86 -8.27 -4.02
C ALA A 220 10.25 -8.57 -4.57
N TYR A 221 10.76 -9.75 -4.24
CA TYR A 221 11.99 -10.30 -4.80
C TYR A 221 11.63 -11.46 -5.71
N ARG A 222 12.05 -11.37 -6.97
CA ARG A 222 11.94 -12.44 -7.93
C ARG A 222 13.14 -13.35 -7.77
N VAL A 223 12.86 -14.61 -7.46
CA VAL A 223 13.89 -15.63 -7.22
C VAL A 223 13.71 -16.75 -8.24
N LYS A 224 14.81 -17.18 -8.87
CA LYS A 224 14.80 -18.22 -9.88
C LYS A 224 15.91 -19.24 -9.61
N ASN A 225 15.54 -20.53 -9.61
CA ASN A 225 16.52 -21.63 -9.56
C ASN A 225 17.03 -21.91 -10.98
N LEU A 226 18.27 -21.60 -11.24
CA LEU A 226 18.96 -21.85 -12.52
C LEU A 226 19.63 -23.23 -12.58
N SER A 227 19.71 -23.93 -11.44
CA SER A 227 20.37 -25.24 -11.35
C SER A 227 19.42 -26.38 -11.80
N ALA A 228 20.01 -27.54 -12.06
CA ALA A 228 19.30 -28.78 -12.33
C ALA A 228 18.82 -29.53 -11.08
N LYS A 229 19.08 -28.98 -9.87
CA LYS A 229 18.74 -29.59 -8.58
C LYS A 229 17.75 -28.73 -7.81
N LYS A 230 17.03 -29.32 -6.87
CA LYS A 230 16.25 -28.59 -5.88
C LYS A 230 17.19 -27.78 -4.98
N ILE A 231 16.87 -26.52 -4.79
CA ILE A 231 17.64 -25.61 -3.93
C ILE A 231 16.79 -25.26 -2.70
N SER A 232 17.46 -25.19 -1.53
CA SER A 232 16.98 -24.55 -0.31
C SER A 232 17.91 -23.38 0.00
N ALA A 233 17.36 -22.17 0.19
CA ALA A 233 18.16 -21.01 0.52
C ALA A 233 17.59 -20.32 1.76
N ARG A 234 18.47 -19.99 2.69
CA ARG A 234 18.18 -19.11 3.83
C ARG A 234 18.52 -17.68 3.47
N ILE A 235 17.75 -16.75 3.98
CA ILE A 235 17.90 -15.33 3.65
C ILE A 235 18.34 -14.56 4.89
N VAL A 236 19.34 -13.69 4.71
CA VAL A 236 19.76 -12.70 5.70
C VAL A 236 19.33 -11.33 5.24
N HIS A 237 18.49 -10.68 6.04
CA HIS A 237 18.00 -9.32 5.81
C HIS A 237 18.95 -8.30 6.44
N ARG A 238 19.42 -7.33 5.66
CA ARG A 238 20.27 -6.24 6.13
C ARG A 238 19.67 -4.89 5.78
N VAL A 239 19.73 -3.97 6.72
CA VAL A 239 19.34 -2.57 6.53
C VAL A 239 20.50 -1.66 6.94
N GLU A 240 20.87 -0.73 6.09
CA GLU A 240 21.93 0.23 6.30
C GLU A 240 21.51 1.65 5.90
N PRO A 241 21.96 2.69 6.62
CA PRO A 241 22.79 2.66 7.81
C PRO A 241 22.02 2.20 9.06
N LYS A 242 22.71 1.65 10.05
CA LYS A 242 22.09 1.15 11.29
C LYS A 242 21.30 2.21 12.06
N SER A 243 21.71 3.48 11.98
CA SER A 243 21.03 4.60 12.62
C SER A 243 19.61 4.82 12.10
N VAL A 244 19.34 4.46 10.85
CA VAL A 244 18.01 4.57 10.22
C VAL A 244 17.27 3.22 10.25
N ALA A 245 17.99 2.11 10.36
CA ALA A 245 17.41 0.77 10.34
C ALA A 245 16.34 0.56 11.42
N GLN A 246 16.50 1.17 12.59
CA GLN A 246 15.52 1.09 13.70
C GLN A 246 14.17 1.75 13.40
N HIS A 247 14.10 2.58 12.35
CA HIS A 247 12.88 3.24 11.91
C HIS A 247 12.17 2.47 10.77
N LEU A 248 12.77 1.37 10.30
CA LEU A 248 12.19 0.54 9.25
C LEU A 248 11.72 -0.79 9.82
N ASP A 249 10.43 -0.90 10.08
CA ASP A 249 9.84 -2.15 10.53
C ASP A 249 9.51 -3.06 9.35
N LEU A 250 9.89 -4.33 9.49
CA LEU A 250 9.48 -5.40 8.60
C LEU A 250 8.16 -5.98 9.11
N VAL A 251 7.05 -5.48 8.57
CA VAL A 251 5.68 -5.84 9.01
C VAL A 251 5.30 -7.25 8.56
N GLU A 252 5.67 -7.60 7.33
CA GLU A 252 5.43 -8.92 6.75
C GLU A 252 6.58 -9.30 5.82
N CYS A 253 7.02 -10.56 5.89
CA CYS A 253 8.09 -11.05 5.02
C CYS A 253 7.87 -12.51 4.63
N ALA A 254 7.70 -12.74 3.34
CA ALA A 254 7.61 -14.09 2.79
C ALA A 254 8.97 -14.82 2.80
N LEU A 255 10.07 -14.11 3.05
CA LEU A 255 11.45 -14.61 3.05
C LEU A 255 12.01 -14.88 4.45
N LEU A 256 11.18 -14.83 5.51
CA LEU A 256 11.59 -15.24 6.87
C LEU A 256 11.84 -16.74 6.98
N LEU A 257 11.19 -17.54 6.15
CA LEU A 257 11.40 -18.99 6.08
C LEU A 257 12.34 -19.33 4.93
N PRO A 258 13.09 -20.44 5.01
CA PRO A 258 13.92 -20.90 3.90
C PRO A 258 13.10 -21.06 2.60
N VAL A 259 13.61 -20.49 1.53
CA VAL A 259 13.04 -20.61 0.20
C VAL A 259 13.41 -21.97 -0.38
N ARG A 260 12.42 -22.74 -0.81
CA ARG A 260 12.62 -24.04 -1.47
C ARG A 260 12.12 -23.94 -2.90
N MET A 261 13.00 -24.25 -3.86
CA MET A 261 12.70 -24.11 -5.28
C MET A 261 13.09 -25.36 -6.06
N LEU A 262 12.20 -25.79 -6.93
CA LEU A 262 12.46 -26.87 -7.90
C LEU A 262 13.37 -26.36 -9.03
N PRO A 263 14.02 -27.26 -9.80
CA PRO A 263 14.78 -26.88 -10.99
C PRO A 263 13.98 -26.02 -11.95
N GLY A 264 14.54 -24.88 -12.37
CA GLY A 264 13.90 -23.94 -13.28
C GLY A 264 12.73 -23.13 -12.70
N GLU A 265 12.34 -23.36 -11.45
CA GLU A 265 11.23 -22.65 -10.81
C GLU A 265 11.57 -21.18 -10.59
N GLU A 266 10.60 -20.30 -10.87
CA GLU A 266 10.66 -18.86 -10.61
C GLU A 266 9.48 -18.44 -9.75
N LYS A 267 9.74 -17.68 -8.67
CA LYS A 267 8.70 -17.19 -7.74
C LYS A 267 8.98 -15.76 -7.30
N GLU A 268 7.93 -15.06 -6.96
CA GLU A 268 8.01 -13.76 -6.29
C GLU A 268 7.67 -13.89 -4.81
N TYR A 269 8.49 -13.25 -3.96
CA TYR A 269 8.37 -13.22 -2.51
C TYR A 269 8.24 -11.77 -2.05
N ALA A 270 7.10 -11.43 -1.48
CA ALA A 270 6.82 -10.09 -1.02
C ALA A 270 7.27 -9.85 0.42
N SER A 271 7.69 -8.62 0.69
CA SER A 271 7.96 -8.08 2.03
C SER A 271 7.31 -6.71 2.16
N THR A 272 6.65 -6.47 3.28
CA THR A 272 5.99 -5.20 3.58
C THR A 272 6.74 -4.48 4.68
N TYR A 273 7.06 -3.22 4.45
CA TYR A 273 7.78 -2.35 5.37
C TYR A 273 6.89 -1.20 5.82
N LEU A 274 7.14 -0.74 7.04
CA LEU A 274 6.64 0.50 7.60
C LEU A 274 7.83 1.36 8.00
N LEU A 275 7.90 2.56 7.45
CA LEU A 275 8.83 3.58 7.93
C LEU A 275 8.14 4.35 9.05
N GLN A 276 8.70 4.39 10.27
CA GLN A 276 8.05 4.99 11.42
C GLN A 276 8.97 5.84 12.28
N GLY A 277 8.35 6.66 13.13
CA GLY A 277 9.04 7.56 14.07
C GLY A 277 9.61 8.81 13.41
N GLU A 278 10.26 9.62 14.21
CA GLU A 278 11.02 10.77 13.74
C GLU A 278 12.37 10.30 13.20
N LEU A 279 12.58 10.55 11.91
CA LEU A 279 13.82 10.19 11.26
C LEU A 279 14.90 11.24 11.58
N PRO A 280 16.18 10.83 11.71
CA PRO A 280 17.26 11.79 11.81
C PRO A 280 17.27 12.76 10.61
N ASP A 281 17.59 14.03 10.84
CA ASP A 281 17.60 15.09 9.81
C ASP A 281 18.53 14.78 8.62
N ASP A 282 19.58 14.00 8.86
CA ASP A 282 20.54 13.53 7.87
C ASP A 282 20.13 12.21 7.18
N ALA A 283 19.04 11.57 7.61
CA ALA A 283 18.53 10.35 7.03
C ALA A 283 17.88 10.60 5.66
N LYS A 284 18.68 10.68 4.61
CA LYS A 284 18.22 10.88 3.22
C LYS A 284 18.07 9.58 2.44
N GLU A 285 18.76 8.54 2.86
CA GLU A 285 18.84 7.28 2.13
C GLU A 285 19.01 6.10 3.08
N LEU A 286 18.40 4.97 2.73
CA LEU A 286 18.64 3.69 3.35
C LEU A 286 18.68 2.58 2.31
N SER A 287 19.38 1.50 2.60
CA SER A 287 19.50 0.33 1.73
C SER A 287 19.01 -0.92 2.44
N VAL A 288 18.16 -1.68 1.75
CA VAL A 288 17.67 -2.99 2.17
C VAL A 288 18.26 -4.05 1.26
N THR A 289 19.04 -4.96 1.82
CA THR A 289 19.68 -6.04 1.07
C THR A 289 19.25 -7.40 1.62
N TYR A 290 18.81 -8.28 0.71
CA TYR A 290 18.56 -9.69 1.01
C TYR A 290 19.74 -10.52 0.49
N GLU A 291 20.49 -11.15 1.42
CA GLU A 291 21.56 -12.10 1.09
C GLU A 291 20.97 -13.52 1.09
N PHE A 292 20.96 -14.16 -0.05
CA PHE A 292 20.54 -15.55 -0.20
C PHE A 292 21.74 -16.48 0.02
N LYS A 293 21.60 -17.42 0.95
CA LYS A 293 22.61 -18.43 1.26
C LYS A 293 22.02 -19.79 0.98
N VAL A 294 22.49 -20.46 -0.07
CA VAL A 294 22.05 -21.81 -0.41
C VAL A 294 22.57 -22.80 0.61
N GLU A 295 21.69 -23.69 1.06
CA GLU A 295 22.02 -24.80 1.96
C GLU A 295 22.34 -26.02 1.08
N HIS A 296 23.57 -26.52 1.14
CA HIS A 296 24.06 -27.67 0.40
C HIS A 296 23.80 -29.01 1.11
#